data_8cf861a4c43900dcf7b4dc9de6f2cab5
#
_entry.id   8cf861a4c43900dcf7b4dc9de6f2cab5
#
_cell.length_a   1.000
_cell.length_b   1.000
_cell.length_c   1.000
_cell.angle_alpha   90.00
_cell.angle_beta   90.00
_cell.angle_gamma   90.00
#
_symmetry.space_group_name_H-M   'P 1'
#
loop_
_entity.id
_entity.type
_entity.pdbx_description
1 polymer ?
#
loop_
_entity_poly.entity_id
_entity_poly.type
_entity_poly.pdbx_seq_one_letter_code
_entity_poly.pdbx_strand_id
1 'polypeptide(L)'
;MLRVSVSQSSLQVDLSGLRTGDSQALDAIPNASTLIRLADAFMNHEPDHLANIRDEAASVIGELGVIEAIGVAANFQRMVRIASGTGIPIDEPDPEFGTAVRAALNLSDADWHPLGE
;
A
#
# COMPACT_ATOMS: atom_id res chain seq x y z
N MET A 1 8.62 0.85 6.13
CA MET A 1 9.14 1.92 5.26
C MET A 1 8.31 3.20 5.35
N LEU A 2 7.03 3.21 5.01
CA LEU A 2 6.21 4.45 5.03
C LEU A 2 6.23 5.15 6.41
N ARG A 3 6.08 4.42 7.51
CA ARG A 3 6.09 5.00 8.86
C ARG A 3 7.44 5.65 9.22
N VAL A 4 8.55 5.04 8.83
CA VAL A 4 9.89 5.62 9.04
C VAL A 4 10.06 6.88 8.20
N SER A 5 9.63 6.85 6.94
CA SER A 5 9.65 8.01 6.05
C SER A 5 8.80 9.15 6.61
N VAL A 6 7.61 8.85 7.11
CA VAL A 6 6.71 9.85 7.76
C VAL A 6 7.35 10.45 9.00
N SER A 7 7.97 9.65 9.87
CA SER A 7 8.63 10.17 11.08
C SER A 7 9.84 11.05 10.74
N GLN A 8 10.57 10.73 9.67
CA GLN A 8 11.70 11.53 9.19
C GLN A 8 11.26 12.86 8.55
N SER A 9 10.09 12.89 7.92
CA SER A 9 9.54 14.08 7.28
C SER A 9 8.71 14.96 8.20
N SER A 10 8.59 14.62 9.48
CA SER A 10 7.77 15.33 10.50
C SER A 10 6.29 15.46 10.13
N LEU A 11 5.80 14.60 9.24
CA LEU A 11 4.39 14.55 8.86
C LEU A 11 3.59 13.76 9.90
N GLN A 12 2.45 14.31 10.31
CA GLN A 12 1.46 13.60 11.12
C GLN A 12 0.51 12.86 10.18
N VAL A 13 0.71 11.54 10.01
CA VAL A 13 -0.12 10.71 9.13
C VAL A 13 -0.72 9.57 9.94
N ASP A 14 -2.03 9.46 9.92
CA ASP A 14 -2.75 8.29 10.43
C ASP A 14 -2.81 7.21 9.34
N LEU A 15 -2.04 6.15 9.50
CA LEU A 15 -1.97 5.04 8.55
C LEU A 15 -3.17 4.08 8.62
N SER A 16 -4.07 4.22 9.60
CA SER A 16 -5.27 3.37 9.71
C SER A 16 -6.19 3.51 8.49
N GLY A 17 -6.22 4.69 7.88
CA GLY A 17 -6.98 4.97 6.67
C GLY A 17 -6.54 4.18 5.43
N LEU A 18 -5.31 3.67 5.38
CA LEU A 18 -4.82 2.87 4.25
C LEU A 18 -5.63 1.59 4.04
N ARG A 19 -6.10 0.97 5.11
CA ARG A 19 -6.86 -0.27 5.03
C ARG A 19 -8.35 -0.04 4.78
N THR A 20 -8.89 1.04 5.31
CA THR A 20 -10.32 1.38 5.20
C THR A 20 -10.64 2.14 3.92
N GLY A 21 -9.62 2.61 3.18
CA GLY A 21 -9.79 3.50 2.03
C GLY A 21 -10.19 4.93 2.45
N ASP A 22 -10.07 5.27 3.74
CA ASP A 22 -10.35 6.61 4.24
C ASP A 22 -9.21 7.56 3.88
N SER A 23 -9.40 8.30 2.80
CA SER A 23 -8.43 9.27 2.32
C SER A 23 -8.26 10.48 3.23
N GLN A 24 -9.24 10.78 4.10
CA GLN A 24 -9.15 11.93 5.00
C GLN A 24 -8.07 11.71 6.08
N ALA A 25 -7.89 10.47 6.52
CA ALA A 25 -6.81 10.12 7.44
C ALA A 25 -5.41 10.35 6.84
N LEU A 26 -5.32 10.49 5.52
CA LEU A 26 -4.08 10.64 4.76
C LEU A 26 -3.92 12.01 4.11
N ASP A 27 -4.68 13.01 4.53
CA ASP A 27 -4.68 14.37 3.94
C ASP A 27 -3.30 15.04 3.91
N ALA A 28 -2.39 14.62 4.80
CA ALA A 28 -1.00 15.09 4.81
C ALA A 28 -0.16 14.55 3.61
N ILE A 29 -0.66 13.55 2.89
CA ILE A 29 0.01 12.98 1.73
C ILE A 29 -0.61 13.58 0.46
N PRO A 30 0.16 14.29 -0.38
CA PRO A 30 -0.37 14.84 -1.62
C PRO A 30 -1.02 13.78 -2.51
N ASN A 31 -2.23 14.07 -2.99
CA ASN A 31 -2.99 13.18 -3.87
C ASN A 31 -3.28 11.77 -3.31
N ALA A 32 -3.25 11.57 -1.99
CA ALA A 32 -3.47 10.27 -1.36
C ALA A 32 -4.75 9.59 -1.85
N SER A 33 -5.87 10.30 -1.91
CA SER A 33 -7.14 9.78 -2.39
C SER A 33 -7.05 9.22 -3.82
N THR A 34 -6.41 9.96 -4.72
CA THR A 34 -6.22 9.54 -6.12
C THR A 34 -5.35 8.29 -6.20
N LEU A 35 -4.25 8.26 -5.44
CA LEU A 35 -3.31 7.13 -5.42
C LEU A 35 -3.95 5.88 -4.83
N ILE A 36 -4.74 6.00 -3.77
CA ILE A 36 -5.47 4.87 -3.15
C ILE A 36 -6.48 4.29 -4.15
N ARG A 37 -7.29 5.14 -4.78
CA ARG A 37 -8.28 4.68 -5.77
C ARG A 37 -7.62 4.01 -6.97
N LEU A 38 -6.49 4.54 -7.44
CA LEU A 38 -5.73 3.94 -8.54
C LEU A 38 -5.15 2.58 -8.14
N ALA A 39 -4.57 2.46 -6.95
CA ALA A 39 -4.04 1.20 -6.44
C ALA A 39 -5.15 0.15 -6.27
N ASP A 40 -6.29 0.54 -5.70
CA ASP A 40 -7.44 -0.34 -5.52
C ASP A 40 -8.00 -0.85 -6.86
N ALA A 41 -8.21 0.04 -7.82
CA ALA A 41 -8.65 -0.33 -9.16
C ALA A 41 -7.65 -1.25 -9.88
N PHE A 42 -6.34 -1.01 -9.72
CA PHE A 42 -5.28 -1.87 -10.26
C PHE A 42 -5.32 -3.27 -9.66
N MET A 43 -5.61 -3.38 -8.35
CA MET A 43 -5.68 -4.66 -7.64
C MET A 43 -6.92 -5.49 -7.97
N ASN A 44 -8.05 -4.86 -8.21
CA ASN A 44 -9.32 -5.54 -8.43
C ASN A 44 -9.49 -6.15 -9.83
N HIS A 45 -8.61 -5.86 -10.77
CA HIS A 45 -8.55 -6.48 -12.11
C HIS A 45 -9.83 -6.31 -12.94
N GLU A 46 -10.59 -5.22 -12.74
CA GLU A 46 -11.73 -4.86 -13.58
C GLU A 46 -11.30 -3.86 -14.66
N PRO A 47 -11.12 -4.28 -15.93
CA PRO A 47 -10.47 -3.46 -16.96
C PRO A 47 -11.14 -2.11 -17.21
N ASP A 48 -12.48 -2.08 -17.29
CA ASP A 48 -13.23 -0.84 -17.56
C ASP A 48 -13.14 0.12 -16.38
N HIS A 49 -13.23 -0.39 -15.17
CA HIS A 49 -13.08 0.41 -13.95
C HIS A 49 -11.66 0.99 -13.85
N LEU A 50 -10.65 0.15 -14.08
CA LEU A 50 -9.25 0.61 -14.08
C LEU A 50 -9.00 1.69 -15.14
N ALA A 51 -9.57 1.54 -16.35
CA ALA A 51 -9.42 2.54 -17.41
C ALA A 51 -9.97 3.91 -16.97
N ASN A 52 -11.18 3.92 -16.39
CA ASN A 52 -11.82 5.16 -15.92
C ASN A 52 -11.00 5.81 -14.78
N ILE A 53 -10.60 5.04 -13.79
CA ILE A 53 -9.80 5.56 -12.65
C ILE A 53 -8.43 6.07 -13.12
N ARG A 54 -7.80 5.39 -14.07
CA ARG A 54 -6.54 5.83 -14.67
C ARG A 54 -6.68 7.20 -15.36
N ASP A 55 -7.76 7.40 -16.12
CA ASP A 55 -8.00 8.66 -16.81
C ASP A 55 -8.29 9.79 -15.82
N GLU A 56 -9.07 9.52 -14.77
CA GLU A 56 -9.28 10.47 -13.67
C GLU A 56 -7.95 10.80 -12.97
N ALA A 57 -7.14 9.80 -12.65
CA ALA A 57 -5.85 10.00 -12.01
C ALA A 57 -4.90 10.82 -12.89
N ALA A 58 -4.88 10.56 -14.20
CA ALA A 58 -4.05 11.33 -15.15
C ALA A 58 -4.42 12.81 -15.17
N SER A 59 -5.69 13.15 -14.95
CA SER A 59 -6.12 14.55 -14.85
C SER A 59 -5.60 15.26 -13.58
N VAL A 60 -5.24 14.52 -12.55
CA VAL A 60 -4.78 15.05 -11.24
C VAL A 60 -3.26 15.02 -11.12
N ILE A 61 -2.63 13.87 -11.41
CA ILE A 61 -1.20 13.65 -11.21
C ILE A 61 -0.39 13.58 -12.51
N GLY A 62 -1.05 13.72 -13.67
CA GLY A 62 -0.45 13.61 -14.99
C GLY A 62 -0.22 12.16 -15.44
N GLU A 63 -0.04 11.96 -16.74
CA GLU A 63 0.20 10.62 -17.32
C GLU A 63 1.46 9.95 -16.75
N LEU A 64 2.54 10.72 -16.61
CA LEU A 64 3.79 10.20 -16.03
C LEU A 64 3.59 9.77 -14.57
N GLY A 65 2.87 10.57 -13.78
CA GLY A 65 2.54 10.21 -12.39
C GLY A 65 1.74 8.91 -12.28
N VAL A 66 0.82 8.66 -13.21
CA VAL A 66 0.08 7.39 -13.29
C VAL A 66 1.00 6.22 -13.61
N ILE A 67 1.89 6.39 -14.60
CA ILE A 67 2.86 5.34 -14.98
C ILE A 67 3.77 4.99 -13.80
N GLU A 68 4.29 6.00 -13.10
CA GLU A 68 5.15 5.80 -11.92
C GLU A 68 4.39 5.11 -10.78
N ALA A 69 3.17 5.54 -10.48
CA ALA A 69 2.35 4.96 -9.41
C ALA A 69 2.02 3.48 -9.69
N ILE A 70 1.61 3.15 -10.93
CA ILE A 70 1.35 1.76 -11.32
C ILE A 70 2.64 0.93 -11.32
N GLY A 71 3.76 1.50 -11.76
CA GLY A 71 5.06 0.83 -11.72
C GLY A 71 5.46 0.44 -10.29
N VAL A 72 5.27 1.33 -9.32
CA VAL A 72 5.51 1.07 -7.90
C VAL A 72 4.57 -0.03 -7.40
N ALA A 73 3.27 0.08 -7.66
CA ALA A 73 2.28 -0.91 -7.23
C ALA A 73 2.57 -2.31 -7.80
N ALA A 74 2.90 -2.40 -9.08
CA ALA A 74 3.27 -3.65 -9.75
C ALA A 74 4.54 -4.28 -9.16
N ASN A 75 5.54 -3.45 -8.84
CA ASN A 75 6.76 -3.94 -8.20
C ASN A 75 6.51 -4.52 -6.81
N PHE A 76 5.69 -3.85 -5.99
CA PHE A 76 5.30 -4.39 -4.68
C PHE A 76 4.49 -5.68 -4.81
N GLN A 77 3.56 -5.76 -5.77
CA GLN A 77 2.80 -6.97 -6.06
C GLN A 77 3.71 -8.15 -6.44
N ARG A 78 4.70 -7.89 -7.27
CA ARG A 78 5.70 -8.90 -7.62
C ARG A 78 6.41 -9.42 -6.37
N MET A 79 6.87 -8.54 -5.50
CA MET A 79 7.57 -8.90 -4.26
C MET A 79 6.67 -9.72 -3.32
N VAL A 80 5.44 -9.29 -3.12
CA VAL A 80 4.46 -10.00 -2.28
C VAL A 80 4.18 -11.39 -2.84
N ARG A 81 4.00 -11.54 -4.15
CA ARG A 81 3.75 -12.85 -4.79
C ARG A 81 4.96 -13.79 -4.66
N ILE A 82 6.18 -13.28 -4.78
CA ILE A 82 7.39 -14.08 -4.56
C ILE A 82 7.46 -14.54 -3.11
N ALA A 83 7.29 -13.64 -2.15
CA ALA A 83 7.34 -13.94 -0.73
C ALA A 83 6.27 -14.98 -0.34
N SER A 84 5.02 -14.77 -0.76
CA SER A 84 3.91 -15.68 -0.47
C SER A 84 4.08 -17.02 -1.17
N GLY A 85 4.49 -17.02 -2.44
CA GLY A 85 4.64 -18.26 -3.23
C GLY A 85 5.81 -19.13 -2.79
N THR A 86 6.85 -18.55 -2.23
CA THR A 86 8.01 -19.26 -1.68
C THR A 86 7.93 -19.49 -0.18
N GLY A 87 6.90 -18.96 0.50
CA GLY A 87 6.73 -19.11 1.95
C GLY A 87 7.89 -18.54 2.74
N ILE A 88 8.45 -17.40 2.31
CA ILE A 88 9.51 -16.73 3.06
C ILE A 88 8.99 -16.42 4.47
N PRO A 89 9.67 -16.88 5.54
CA PRO A 89 9.24 -16.57 6.90
C PRO A 89 9.30 -15.07 7.14
N ILE A 90 8.40 -14.59 8.00
CA ILE A 90 8.48 -13.21 8.46
C ILE A 90 9.77 -13.08 9.24
N ASP A 91 10.64 -12.15 8.82
CA ASP A 91 11.79 -11.79 9.64
C ASP A 91 11.32 -11.42 11.04
N GLU A 92 12.00 -11.87 12.08
CA GLU A 92 11.79 -11.33 13.42
C GLU A 92 12.49 -9.96 13.51
N PRO A 93 11.83 -8.88 13.08
CA PRO A 93 12.40 -7.56 13.21
C PRO A 93 12.24 -7.11 14.65
N ASP A 94 12.82 -5.99 14.99
CA ASP A 94 12.53 -5.27 16.21
C ASP A 94 11.06 -5.51 16.64
N PRO A 95 10.83 -6.30 17.70
CA PRO A 95 9.48 -6.76 18.06
C PRO A 95 8.52 -5.58 18.31
N GLU A 96 9.04 -4.45 18.77
CA GLU A 96 8.26 -3.23 19.06
C GLU A 96 7.76 -2.59 17.75
N PHE A 97 8.63 -2.45 16.75
CA PHE A 97 8.25 -1.84 15.47
C PHE A 97 7.27 -2.73 14.70
N GLY A 98 7.54 -4.01 14.57
CA GLY A 98 6.66 -4.97 13.89
C GLY A 98 5.28 -5.04 14.53
N THR A 99 5.22 -5.10 15.85
CA THR A 99 3.97 -5.12 16.62
C THR A 99 3.19 -3.82 16.44
N ALA A 100 3.85 -2.67 16.49
CA ALA A 100 3.20 -1.37 16.30
C ALA A 100 2.62 -1.21 14.88
N VAL A 101 3.32 -1.68 13.85
CA VAL A 101 2.83 -1.64 12.47
C VAL A 101 1.63 -2.58 12.28
N ARG A 102 1.70 -3.81 12.78
CA ARG A 102 0.57 -4.76 12.73
C ARG A 102 -0.66 -4.22 13.43
N ALA A 103 -0.49 -3.63 14.61
CA ALA A 103 -1.58 -3.02 15.35
C ALA A 103 -2.19 -1.83 14.58
N ALA A 104 -1.36 -0.95 14.04
CA ALA A 104 -1.83 0.22 13.27
C ALA A 104 -2.59 -0.17 11.99
N LEU A 105 -2.21 -1.26 11.34
CA LEU A 105 -2.85 -1.77 10.14
C LEU A 105 -3.88 -2.88 10.42
N ASN A 106 -4.09 -3.25 11.68
CA ASN A 106 -4.99 -4.33 12.12
C ASN A 106 -4.73 -5.64 11.35
N LEU A 107 -3.45 -6.01 11.20
CA LEU A 107 -3.04 -7.26 10.56
C LEU A 107 -2.99 -8.37 11.60
N SER A 108 -3.57 -9.53 11.29
CA SER A 108 -3.48 -10.72 12.12
C SER A 108 -2.35 -11.65 11.63
N ASP A 109 -1.77 -12.42 12.55
CA ASP A 109 -0.78 -13.44 12.19
C ASP A 109 -1.40 -14.59 11.37
N ALA A 110 -2.73 -14.70 11.35
CA ALA A 110 -3.46 -15.70 10.57
C ALA A 110 -3.39 -15.47 9.05
N ASP A 111 -2.98 -14.28 8.62
CA ASP A 111 -2.87 -13.94 7.19
C ASP A 111 -1.55 -14.41 6.56
N TRP A 112 -0.66 -15.02 7.35
CA TRP A 112 0.63 -15.49 6.87
C TRP A 112 0.88 -16.95 7.23
N HIS A 113 1.16 -17.77 6.23
CA HIS A 113 1.48 -19.20 6.37
C HIS A 113 2.85 -19.50 5.75
N PRO A 114 3.94 -19.50 6.52
CA PRO A 114 5.27 -19.87 6.02
C PRO A 114 5.34 -21.35 5.63
N LEU A 115 6.17 -21.68 4.66
CA LEU A 115 6.45 -23.08 4.32
C LEU A 115 7.20 -23.76 5.47
N GLY A 116 6.76 -24.94 5.86
CA GLY A 116 7.46 -25.79 6.84
C GLY A 116 6.89 -25.75 8.26
N GLU A 117 5.76 -25.13 8.45
CA GLU A 117 4.99 -25.23 9.70
C GLU A 117 3.77 -26.14 9.60
#